data_eb2439ae555a2a33bcff2052bf08445a
#
_entry.id   eb2439ae555a2a33bcff2052bf08445a
#
_cell.length_a   1.000
_cell.length_b   1.000
_cell.length_c   1.000
_cell.angle_alpha   90.00
_cell.angle_beta   90.00
_cell.angle_gamma   90.00
#
_symmetry.space_group_name_H-M   'P 1'
#
loop_
_entity.id
_entity.type
_entity.pdbx_description
1 polymer ?
#
loop_
_entity_poly.entity_id
_entity_poly.type
_entity_poly.pdbx_seq_one_letter_code
_entity_poly.pdbx_strand_id
1 'polypeptide(L)'
;PLVVENEPLKNFYDAEEYHQDYLIKNPNGYCHIDIRKADEPLPSKTKAVPQGKGFDAATYKKPSAAELKRILTEEQYQVTQNSETEYAFSHEYDHLFKPGIYVDIVSGEPLFSSADKFDSGCGWPSFTHPINASAVTEHDDFSYNMRRTEVRSHAADSHLGHVFPDGPKDKGGLRYCINGASLKFIPLEEMDAAGYGALKDKVK
;
A
#
# COMPACT_ATOMS: atom_id res chain seq x y z
N PRO A 1 7.15 -10.14 2.92
CA PRO A 1 8.20 -9.85 3.89
C PRO A 1 8.07 -10.80 5.06
N LEU A 2 9.16 -11.51 5.35
CA LEU A 2 9.28 -12.26 6.59
C LEU A 2 9.18 -11.24 7.72
N VAL A 3 8.12 -11.29 8.51
CA VAL A 3 8.08 -10.63 9.81
C VAL A 3 9.10 -11.36 10.68
N VAL A 4 10.27 -10.78 10.80
CA VAL A 4 11.25 -11.25 11.78
C VAL A 4 10.80 -10.69 13.12
N GLU A 5 10.14 -11.51 13.92
CA GLU A 5 9.92 -11.19 15.34
C GLU A 5 11.28 -11.07 16.00
N ASN A 6 11.62 -9.87 16.43
CA ASN A 6 12.88 -9.57 17.12
C ASN A 6 12.69 -9.70 18.66
N GLU A 7 11.89 -10.66 19.09
CA GLU A 7 11.68 -11.01 20.50
C GLU A 7 12.39 -12.33 20.86
N PRO A 8 12.74 -12.54 22.13
CA PRO A 8 13.26 -13.84 22.56
C PRO A 8 12.26 -14.93 22.23
N LEU A 9 12.72 -15.95 21.53
CA LEU A 9 11.93 -17.08 21.06
C LEU A 9 11.18 -17.74 22.23
N LYS A 10 9.87 -17.52 22.31
CA LYS A 10 9.04 -18.09 23.40
C LYS A 10 8.45 -19.44 23.05
N ASN A 11 8.29 -19.74 21.75
CA ASN A 11 7.62 -20.94 21.24
C ASN A 11 8.30 -21.43 19.97
N PHE A 12 9.48 -22.02 20.10
CA PHE A 12 10.12 -22.72 19.01
C PHE A 12 9.74 -24.19 19.07
N TYR A 13 9.13 -24.69 18.02
CA TYR A 13 8.95 -26.12 17.80
C TYR A 13 9.75 -26.50 16.57
N ASP A 14 10.64 -27.48 16.72
CA ASP A 14 11.32 -28.06 15.56
C ASP A 14 10.26 -28.59 14.60
N ALA A 15 10.41 -28.29 13.31
CA ALA A 15 9.58 -28.93 12.30
C ALA A 15 9.77 -30.44 12.39
N GLU A 16 8.70 -31.20 12.17
CA GLU A 16 8.78 -32.66 12.12
C GLU A 16 9.93 -33.10 11.18
N GLU A 17 10.66 -34.14 11.58
CA GLU A 17 11.85 -34.61 10.84
C GLU A 17 11.55 -34.85 9.34
N TYR A 18 10.33 -35.19 9.01
CA TYR A 18 9.84 -35.32 7.64
C TYR A 18 9.92 -34.01 6.84
N HIS A 19 9.63 -32.86 7.47
CA HIS A 19 9.64 -31.56 6.81
C HIS A 19 11.02 -30.90 6.80
N GLN A 20 11.90 -31.32 7.69
CA GLN A 20 13.26 -30.80 7.72
C GLN A 20 14.02 -31.30 6.50
N ASP A 21 14.65 -30.36 5.79
CA ASP A 21 15.42 -30.66 4.57
C ASP A 21 14.64 -31.40 3.49
N TYR A 22 13.32 -31.21 3.44
CA TYR A 22 12.42 -31.95 2.54
C TYR A 22 12.91 -31.99 1.09
N LEU A 23 13.34 -30.85 0.52
CA LEU A 23 13.81 -30.79 -0.87
C LEU A 23 15.21 -31.38 -1.05
N ILE A 24 16.05 -31.42 -0.01
CA ILE A 24 17.32 -32.13 -0.03
C ILE A 24 17.07 -33.63 -0.10
N LYS A 25 16.12 -34.12 0.72
CA LYS A 25 15.72 -35.55 0.76
C LYS A 25 14.90 -35.98 -0.47
N ASN A 26 14.17 -35.02 -1.07
CA ASN A 26 13.29 -35.24 -2.23
C ASN A 26 13.55 -34.18 -3.32
N PRO A 27 14.61 -34.33 -4.13
CA PRO A 27 15.00 -33.31 -5.13
C PRO A 27 13.92 -32.97 -6.17
N ASN A 28 12.98 -33.87 -6.41
CA ASN A 28 11.83 -33.69 -7.28
C ASN A 28 10.51 -33.50 -6.51
N GLY A 29 10.58 -33.28 -5.21
CA GLY A 29 9.42 -33.06 -4.35
C GLY A 29 8.71 -31.76 -4.69
N TYR A 30 7.39 -31.73 -4.50
CA TYR A 30 6.61 -30.51 -4.66
C TYR A 30 6.78 -29.60 -3.46
N CYS A 31 7.25 -28.37 -3.68
CA CYS A 31 7.20 -27.29 -2.74
C CYS A 31 6.55 -26.08 -3.43
N HIS A 32 5.50 -25.51 -2.83
CA HIS A 32 4.83 -24.32 -3.38
C HIS A 32 5.67 -23.04 -3.20
N ILE A 33 6.74 -23.10 -2.40
CA ILE A 33 7.71 -22.01 -2.25
C ILE A 33 8.88 -22.28 -3.17
N ASP A 34 9.14 -21.39 -4.11
CA ASP A 34 10.34 -21.46 -4.94
C ASP A 34 11.56 -20.98 -4.13
N ILE A 35 12.25 -21.91 -3.48
CA ILE A 35 13.41 -21.60 -2.65
C ILE A 35 14.58 -20.98 -3.43
N ARG A 36 14.61 -21.10 -4.77
CA ARG A 36 15.63 -20.45 -5.62
C ARG A 36 15.51 -18.94 -5.59
N LYS A 37 14.31 -18.42 -5.26
CA LYS A 37 14.06 -16.98 -5.05
C LYS A 37 14.64 -16.45 -3.75
N ALA A 38 15.06 -17.31 -2.82
CA ALA A 38 15.71 -16.88 -1.59
C ALA A 38 17.09 -16.25 -1.84
N ASP A 39 17.74 -16.63 -2.93
CA ASP A 39 19.04 -16.08 -3.36
C ASP A 39 18.89 -14.88 -4.30
N GLU A 40 17.67 -14.58 -4.75
CA GLU A 40 17.44 -13.36 -5.52
C GLU A 40 17.61 -12.14 -4.59
N PRO A 41 18.40 -11.13 -4.98
CA PRO A 41 18.44 -9.89 -4.22
C PRO A 41 17.02 -9.35 -4.13
N LEU A 42 16.58 -9.04 -2.89
CA LEU A 42 15.29 -8.39 -2.66
C LEU A 42 15.17 -7.23 -3.66
N PRO A 43 14.04 -7.09 -4.37
CA PRO A 43 13.84 -6.00 -5.30
C PRO A 43 14.18 -4.72 -4.54
N SER A 44 15.18 -3.98 -5.06
CA SER A 44 15.63 -2.74 -4.44
C SER A 44 14.41 -1.87 -4.20
N LYS A 45 14.18 -1.52 -2.94
CA LYS A 45 13.10 -0.62 -2.51
C LYS A 45 12.95 0.48 -3.56
N THR A 46 11.79 0.50 -4.20
CA THR A 46 11.25 1.56 -5.04
C THR A 46 12.28 2.49 -5.69
N LYS A 47 12.50 2.35 -6.99
CA LYS A 47 13.08 3.47 -7.76
C LYS A 47 12.08 4.61 -7.67
N ALA A 48 12.41 5.58 -6.83
CA ALA A 48 11.58 6.68 -6.43
C ALA A 48 10.98 7.40 -7.65
N VAL A 49 9.69 7.71 -7.56
CA VAL A 49 9.09 8.91 -8.16
C VAL A 49 10.07 10.07 -7.97
N PRO A 50 10.27 10.96 -8.96
CA PRO A 50 11.26 12.03 -8.89
C PRO A 50 11.20 12.76 -7.55
N GLN A 51 12.27 12.66 -6.77
CA GLN A 51 12.37 13.30 -5.47
C GLN A 51 12.41 14.82 -5.67
N GLY A 52 11.61 15.55 -4.90
CA GLY A 52 11.89 16.95 -4.60
C GLY A 52 10.96 18.02 -5.16
N LYS A 53 9.90 17.70 -5.90
CA LYS A 53 9.01 18.75 -6.46
C LYS A 53 7.55 18.69 -5.95
N GLY A 54 7.21 17.76 -5.08
CA GLY A 54 5.80 17.57 -4.71
C GLY A 54 4.95 17.14 -5.90
N PHE A 55 3.63 17.26 -5.74
CA PHE A 55 2.66 17.03 -6.81
C PHE A 55 2.16 18.36 -7.37
N ASP A 56 2.15 18.49 -8.69
CA ASP A 56 1.58 19.63 -9.41
C ASP A 56 0.55 19.15 -10.42
N ALA A 57 -0.73 19.34 -10.09
CA ALA A 57 -1.85 18.92 -10.92
C ALA A 57 -1.87 19.58 -12.30
N ALA A 58 -1.33 20.81 -12.44
CA ALA A 58 -1.33 21.55 -13.69
C ALA A 58 -0.36 20.97 -14.73
N THR A 59 0.71 20.34 -14.25
CA THR A 59 1.76 19.80 -15.12
C THR A 59 1.80 18.27 -15.17
N TYR A 60 1.06 17.60 -14.29
CA TYR A 60 1.05 16.14 -14.21
C TYR A 60 0.52 15.51 -15.52
N LYS A 61 1.25 14.51 -16.00
CA LYS A 61 0.81 13.63 -17.07
C LYS A 61 1.07 12.19 -16.68
N LYS A 62 0.01 11.38 -16.70
CA LYS A 62 0.13 9.95 -16.38
C LYS A 62 1.12 9.29 -17.34
N PRO A 63 2.13 8.55 -16.83
CA PRO A 63 3.05 7.79 -17.65
C PRO A 63 2.33 6.72 -18.47
N SER A 64 2.92 6.29 -19.58
CA SER A 64 2.40 5.19 -20.38
C SER A 64 2.42 3.86 -19.59
N ALA A 65 1.59 2.90 -19.99
CA ALA A 65 1.54 1.58 -19.35
C ALA A 65 2.92 0.88 -19.37
N ALA A 66 3.72 1.08 -20.43
CA ALA A 66 5.06 0.51 -20.52
C ALA A 66 6.03 1.16 -19.51
N GLU A 67 5.92 2.47 -19.29
CA GLU A 67 6.71 3.17 -18.26
C GLU A 67 6.28 2.76 -16.86
N LEU A 68 4.96 2.67 -16.60
CA LEU A 68 4.44 2.22 -15.32
C LEU A 68 4.94 0.81 -14.95
N LYS A 69 4.94 -0.14 -15.91
CA LYS A 69 5.52 -1.47 -15.69
C LYS A 69 7.01 -1.46 -15.37
N ARG A 70 7.73 -0.44 -15.84
CA ARG A 70 9.16 -0.31 -15.57
C ARG A 70 9.48 0.31 -14.22
N ILE A 71 8.64 1.23 -13.74
CA ILE A 71 8.88 2.00 -12.50
C ILE A 71 8.18 1.43 -11.27
N LEU A 72 7.06 0.73 -11.45
CA LEU A 72 6.32 0.07 -10.37
C LEU A 72 6.79 -1.36 -10.18
N THR A 73 6.62 -1.89 -8.97
CA THR A 73 6.69 -3.35 -8.76
C THR A 73 5.50 -4.03 -9.43
N GLU A 74 5.58 -5.35 -9.63
CA GLU A 74 4.46 -6.10 -10.20
C GLU A 74 3.18 -5.92 -9.36
N GLU A 75 3.28 -6.04 -8.03
CA GLU A 75 2.15 -5.84 -7.12
C GLU A 75 1.56 -4.42 -7.21
N GLN A 76 2.41 -3.38 -7.21
CA GLN A 76 1.96 -2.00 -7.37
C GLN A 76 1.25 -1.79 -8.70
N TYR A 77 1.76 -2.39 -9.78
CA TYR A 77 1.14 -2.30 -11.09
C TYR A 77 -0.21 -3.02 -11.12
N GLN A 78 -0.29 -4.24 -10.61
CA GLN A 78 -1.54 -5.03 -10.58
C GLN A 78 -2.61 -4.32 -9.75
N VAL A 79 -2.25 -3.82 -8.56
CA VAL A 79 -3.18 -3.09 -7.70
C VAL A 79 -3.65 -1.81 -8.38
N THR A 80 -2.74 -0.94 -8.84
CA THR A 80 -3.11 0.40 -9.30
C THR A 80 -3.72 0.43 -10.69
N GLN A 81 -3.33 -0.48 -11.60
CA GLN A 81 -3.74 -0.46 -13.00
C GLN A 81 -4.75 -1.56 -13.36
N ASN A 82 -4.76 -2.68 -12.64
CA ASN A 82 -5.65 -3.81 -12.90
C ASN A 82 -6.69 -4.04 -11.80
N SER A 83 -6.80 -3.11 -10.84
CA SER A 83 -7.76 -3.15 -9.71
C SER A 83 -7.68 -4.44 -8.89
N GLU A 84 -6.47 -4.98 -8.74
CA GLU A 84 -6.23 -6.09 -7.84
C GLU A 84 -6.14 -5.61 -6.37
N THR A 85 -6.22 -6.54 -5.44
CA THR A 85 -6.11 -6.28 -4.01
C THR A 85 -4.93 -7.04 -3.44
N GLU A 86 -4.05 -6.36 -2.71
CA GLU A 86 -2.97 -6.99 -1.95
C GLU A 86 -3.52 -7.91 -0.84
N TYR A 87 -2.72 -8.83 -0.35
CA TYR A 87 -3.14 -9.69 0.77
C TYR A 87 -3.32 -8.88 2.06
N ALA A 88 -4.36 -9.20 2.83
CA ALA A 88 -4.57 -8.59 4.13
C ALA A 88 -3.35 -8.80 5.04
N PHE A 89 -2.97 -7.78 5.80
CA PHE A 89 -1.83 -7.76 6.72
C PHE A 89 -0.45 -7.93 6.07
N SER A 90 -0.35 -7.82 4.74
CA SER A 90 0.93 -7.99 4.02
C SER A 90 1.74 -6.71 3.89
N HIS A 91 1.11 -5.54 4.00
CA HIS A 91 1.78 -4.26 3.78
C HIS A 91 2.09 -3.54 5.10
N GLU A 92 3.33 -3.03 5.23
CA GLU A 92 3.77 -2.32 6.45
C GLU A 92 2.92 -1.11 6.82
N TYR A 93 2.21 -0.50 5.86
CA TYR A 93 1.38 0.68 6.12
C TYR A 93 0.10 0.37 6.90
N ASP A 94 -0.33 -0.88 7.01
CA ASP A 94 -1.43 -1.26 7.90
C ASP A 94 -1.13 -0.83 9.35
N HIS A 95 0.09 -1.10 9.80
CA HIS A 95 0.54 -0.80 11.17
C HIS A 95 1.40 0.46 11.30
N LEU A 96 1.54 1.28 10.26
CA LEU A 96 2.34 2.49 10.30
C LEU A 96 1.51 3.68 10.77
N PHE A 97 1.78 4.18 11.99
CA PHE A 97 1.10 5.34 12.60
C PHE A 97 2.04 6.53 12.85
N LYS A 98 3.11 6.66 12.07
CA LYS A 98 4.00 7.83 12.12
C LYS A 98 3.33 9.04 11.48
N PRO A 99 3.60 10.28 11.98
CA PRO A 99 3.13 11.51 11.34
C PRO A 99 3.65 11.65 9.91
N GLY A 100 2.77 11.94 8.98
CA GLY A 100 3.10 12.11 7.57
C GLY A 100 1.88 12.07 6.66
N ILE A 101 2.11 12.04 5.37
CA ILE A 101 1.06 11.91 4.36
C ILE A 101 1.28 10.66 3.50
N TYR A 102 0.20 10.16 2.95
CA TYR A 102 0.18 9.08 1.98
C TYR A 102 -0.16 9.66 0.61
N VAL A 103 0.72 9.45 -0.36
CA VAL A 103 0.55 9.94 -1.73
C VAL A 103 0.34 8.75 -2.68
N ASP A 104 -0.32 9.00 -3.80
CA ASP A 104 -0.44 8.00 -4.88
C ASP A 104 0.95 7.57 -5.37
N ILE A 105 1.22 6.29 -5.41
CA ILE A 105 2.51 5.73 -5.86
C ILE A 105 2.80 6.06 -7.32
N VAL A 106 1.77 6.31 -8.14
CA VAL A 106 1.87 6.60 -9.56
C VAL A 106 2.13 8.09 -9.83
N SER A 107 1.34 8.97 -9.22
CA SER A 107 1.37 10.42 -9.51
C SER A 107 2.11 11.25 -8.47
N GLY A 108 2.21 10.75 -7.24
CA GLY A 108 2.62 11.57 -6.08
C GLY A 108 1.51 12.48 -5.55
N GLU A 109 0.27 12.37 -6.05
CA GLU A 109 -0.87 13.15 -5.55
C GLU A 109 -1.12 12.86 -4.07
N PRO A 110 -1.21 13.90 -3.18
CA PRO A 110 -1.53 13.70 -1.79
C PRO A 110 -2.95 13.17 -1.62
N LEU A 111 -3.09 11.99 -0.99
CA LEU A 111 -4.36 11.30 -0.86
C LEU A 111 -4.90 11.30 0.56
N PHE A 112 -4.07 10.94 1.55
CA PHE A 112 -4.50 10.78 2.94
C PHE A 112 -3.46 11.36 3.91
N SER A 113 -3.94 11.77 5.08
CA SER A 113 -3.11 12.17 6.21
C SER A 113 -3.03 11.09 7.28
N SER A 114 -1.90 10.97 7.95
CA SER A 114 -1.76 10.13 9.14
C SER A 114 -2.69 10.54 10.29
N ALA A 115 -3.13 11.81 10.34
CA ALA A 115 -4.10 12.28 11.32
C ALA A 115 -5.48 11.64 11.18
N ASP A 116 -5.81 11.17 9.98
CA ASP A 116 -7.07 10.53 9.63
C ASP A 116 -6.98 9.00 9.60
N LYS A 117 -5.77 8.45 9.79
CA LYS A 117 -5.53 7.02 9.83
C LYS A 117 -5.98 6.42 11.17
N PHE A 118 -6.58 5.24 11.11
CA PHE A 118 -6.98 4.50 12.31
C PHE A 118 -6.80 2.99 12.10
N ASP A 119 -6.65 2.26 13.20
CA ASP A 119 -6.60 0.80 13.20
C ASP A 119 -8.03 0.25 13.08
N SER A 120 -8.35 -0.29 11.93
CA SER A 120 -9.65 -0.93 11.65
C SER A 120 -9.63 -2.43 11.87
N GLY A 121 -8.45 -3.05 12.03
CA GLY A 121 -8.28 -4.49 12.13
C GLY A 121 -8.57 -5.27 10.85
N CYS A 122 -8.77 -4.59 9.71
CA CYS A 122 -9.11 -5.26 8.45
C CYS A 122 -7.89 -5.78 7.67
N GLY A 123 -6.68 -5.37 8.05
CA GLY A 123 -5.43 -5.78 7.41
C GLY A 123 -4.99 -4.90 6.24
N TRP A 124 -5.61 -3.74 6.08
CA TRP A 124 -5.23 -2.71 5.12
C TRP A 124 -5.22 -1.33 5.78
N PRO A 125 -4.36 -0.40 5.33
CA PRO A 125 -4.40 0.98 5.77
C PRO A 125 -5.80 1.57 5.69
N SER A 126 -6.30 2.13 6.79
CA SER A 126 -7.67 2.64 6.88
C SER A 126 -7.68 4.09 7.31
N PHE A 127 -8.49 4.91 6.61
CA PHE A 127 -8.59 6.36 6.82
C PHE A 127 -10.05 6.78 6.94
N THR A 128 -10.31 7.85 7.70
CA THR A 128 -11.67 8.38 7.89
C THR A 128 -12.12 9.26 6.74
N HIS A 129 -11.20 9.96 6.08
CA HIS A 129 -11.45 10.78 4.89
C HIS A 129 -10.16 11.06 4.11
N PRO A 130 -10.25 11.42 2.82
CA PRO A 130 -9.11 11.87 2.03
C PRO A 130 -8.63 13.25 2.48
N ILE A 131 -7.35 13.57 2.23
CA ILE A 131 -6.73 14.85 2.60
C ILE A 131 -7.45 16.07 2.00
N ASN A 132 -8.04 15.89 0.83
CA ASN A 132 -8.98 16.79 0.16
C ASN A 132 -10.04 15.94 -0.52
N ALA A 133 -11.27 16.40 -0.55
CA ALA A 133 -12.38 15.68 -1.19
C ALA A 133 -12.15 15.44 -2.70
N SER A 134 -11.38 16.32 -3.36
CA SER A 134 -11.04 16.19 -4.78
C SER A 134 -9.84 15.28 -5.07
N ALA A 135 -9.16 14.76 -4.05
CA ALA A 135 -7.99 13.89 -4.25
C ALA A 135 -8.37 12.48 -4.72
N VAL A 136 -9.61 12.07 -4.50
CA VAL A 136 -10.12 10.77 -4.89
C VAL A 136 -11.42 10.87 -5.66
N THR A 137 -11.72 9.86 -6.46
CA THR A 137 -13.00 9.65 -7.14
C THR A 137 -13.62 8.34 -6.67
N GLU A 138 -14.94 8.28 -6.64
CA GLU A 138 -15.70 7.11 -6.19
C GLU A 138 -16.50 6.54 -7.35
N HIS A 139 -16.49 5.22 -7.50
CA HIS A 139 -17.12 4.49 -8.58
C HIS A 139 -17.89 3.28 -8.04
N ASP A 140 -19.05 2.98 -8.62
CA ASP A 140 -19.76 1.74 -8.28
C ASP A 140 -18.96 0.52 -8.76
N ASP A 141 -18.72 -0.43 -7.86
CA ASP A 141 -18.05 -1.71 -8.14
C ASP A 141 -19.01 -2.88 -7.85
N PHE A 142 -19.36 -3.61 -8.91
CA PHE A 142 -20.23 -4.80 -8.85
C PHE A 142 -19.45 -6.12 -9.01
N SER A 143 -18.14 -6.08 -8.95
CA SER A 143 -17.32 -7.29 -9.04
C SER A 143 -17.60 -8.27 -7.89
N TYR A 144 -17.27 -9.53 -8.10
CA TYR A 144 -17.46 -10.62 -7.13
C TYR A 144 -18.91 -10.77 -6.59
N ASN A 145 -19.90 -10.35 -7.36
CA ASN A 145 -21.31 -10.37 -6.98
C ASN A 145 -21.60 -9.55 -5.70
N MET A 146 -20.78 -8.52 -5.44
CA MET A 146 -20.92 -7.55 -4.35
C MET A 146 -21.28 -6.18 -4.92
N ARG A 147 -21.87 -5.32 -4.07
CA ARG A 147 -22.03 -3.90 -4.38
C ARG A 147 -21.12 -3.12 -3.43
N ARG A 148 -20.08 -2.50 -3.98
CA ARG A 148 -19.10 -1.73 -3.23
C ARG A 148 -18.87 -0.38 -3.91
N THR A 149 -18.23 0.55 -3.22
CA THR A 149 -17.78 1.81 -3.79
C THR A 149 -16.24 1.77 -3.90
N GLU A 150 -15.74 1.67 -5.14
CA GLU A 150 -14.32 1.73 -5.45
C GLU A 150 -13.81 3.16 -5.27
N VAL A 151 -12.60 3.29 -4.74
CA VAL A 151 -11.88 4.56 -4.59
C VAL A 151 -10.67 4.56 -5.52
N ARG A 152 -10.55 5.61 -6.34
CA ARG A 152 -9.43 5.81 -7.26
C ARG A 152 -8.79 7.18 -7.02
N SER A 153 -7.48 7.32 -7.31
CA SER A 153 -6.84 8.64 -7.27
C SER A 153 -7.37 9.53 -8.41
N HIS A 154 -7.52 10.82 -8.15
CA HIS A 154 -8.06 11.74 -9.15
C HIS A 154 -7.10 11.95 -10.34
N ALA A 155 -5.81 12.19 -10.06
CA ALA A 155 -4.85 12.56 -11.11
C ALA A 155 -4.41 11.38 -12.00
N ALA A 156 -4.14 10.22 -11.42
CA ALA A 156 -3.61 9.07 -12.16
C ALA A 156 -4.66 7.99 -12.44
N ASP A 157 -5.86 8.13 -11.90
CA ASP A 157 -6.89 7.09 -11.98
C ASP A 157 -6.37 5.73 -11.51
N SER A 158 -5.56 5.75 -10.45
CA SER A 158 -5.04 4.55 -9.81
C SER A 158 -6.12 3.93 -8.94
N HIS A 159 -6.36 2.62 -9.07
CA HIS A 159 -7.17 1.92 -8.07
C HIS A 159 -6.48 1.98 -6.71
N LEU A 160 -7.20 2.44 -5.69
CA LEU A 160 -6.70 2.56 -4.32
C LEU A 160 -7.29 1.49 -3.40
N GLY A 161 -8.57 1.24 -3.51
CA GLY A 161 -9.33 0.36 -2.65
C GLY A 161 -10.81 0.67 -2.68
N HIS A 162 -11.47 0.63 -1.52
CA HIS A 162 -12.91 0.84 -1.39
C HIS A 162 -13.25 1.67 -0.15
N VAL A 163 -14.40 2.34 -0.18
CA VAL A 163 -14.95 3.04 0.97
C VAL A 163 -16.19 2.33 1.50
N PHE A 164 -16.29 2.22 2.83
CA PHE A 164 -17.36 1.52 3.55
C PHE A 164 -18.00 2.44 4.61
N PRO A 165 -19.30 2.25 4.92
CA PRO A 165 -20.02 3.08 5.90
C PRO A 165 -19.90 2.53 7.34
N ASP A 166 -18.80 1.87 7.68
CA ASP A 166 -18.54 1.22 8.95
C ASP A 166 -17.35 1.82 9.71
N GLY A 167 -16.97 3.06 9.37
CA GLY A 167 -15.91 3.80 10.03
C GLY A 167 -16.34 4.42 11.37
N PRO A 168 -15.41 5.13 12.05
CA PRO A 168 -15.66 5.82 13.32
C PRO A 168 -16.77 6.87 13.17
N LYS A 169 -17.85 6.71 13.93
CA LYS A 169 -19.05 7.57 13.84
C LYS A 169 -18.78 9.04 14.20
N ASP A 170 -17.90 9.26 15.15
CA ASP A 170 -17.43 10.59 15.59
C ASP A 170 -16.56 11.29 14.56
N LYS A 171 -16.09 10.57 13.53
CA LYS A 171 -15.28 11.08 12.42
C LYS A 171 -15.96 10.97 11.05
N GLY A 172 -17.28 10.91 11.03
CA GLY A 172 -18.06 10.89 9.77
C GLY A 172 -18.54 9.51 9.32
N GLY A 173 -18.16 8.43 10.02
CA GLY A 173 -18.70 7.09 9.80
C GLY A 173 -18.21 6.36 8.56
N LEU A 174 -17.24 6.91 7.83
CA LEU A 174 -16.65 6.28 6.65
C LEU A 174 -15.31 5.61 6.97
N ARG A 175 -15.03 4.52 6.29
CA ARG A 175 -13.74 3.83 6.30
C ARG A 175 -13.24 3.66 4.87
N TYR A 176 -12.22 4.42 4.52
CA TYR A 176 -11.46 4.26 3.29
C TYR A 176 -10.42 3.16 3.53
N CYS A 177 -10.68 1.96 3.00
CA CYS A 177 -9.83 0.78 3.09
C CYS A 177 -8.95 0.73 1.84
N ILE A 178 -7.66 1.02 2.01
CA ILE A 178 -6.76 1.35 0.90
C ILE A 178 -5.62 0.35 0.84
N ASN A 179 -5.27 -0.12 -0.36
CA ASN A 179 -4.11 -0.96 -0.58
C ASN A 179 -2.83 -0.19 -0.29
N GLY A 180 -1.97 -0.70 0.57
CA GLY A 180 -0.66 -0.09 0.85
C GLY A 180 0.21 -0.01 -0.40
N ALA A 181 0.12 -0.99 -1.30
CA ALA A 181 0.83 -1.01 -2.58
C ALA A 181 0.47 0.15 -3.52
N SER A 182 -0.71 0.77 -3.36
CA SER A 182 -1.11 1.96 -4.12
C SER A 182 -0.55 3.27 -3.56
N LEU A 183 0.07 3.22 -2.39
CA LEU A 183 0.49 4.38 -1.62
C LEU A 183 2.01 4.49 -1.50
N LYS A 184 2.48 5.73 -1.30
CA LYS A 184 3.82 6.03 -0.78
C LYS A 184 3.68 6.92 0.45
N PHE A 185 4.29 6.51 1.55
CA PHE A 185 4.34 7.31 2.77
C PHE A 185 5.46 8.34 2.70
N ILE A 186 5.16 9.60 3.06
CA ILE A 186 6.11 10.71 3.20
C ILE A 186 6.07 11.15 4.66
N PRO A 187 7.10 10.86 5.47
CA PRO A 187 7.14 11.27 6.87
C PRO A 187 7.15 12.80 7.02
N LEU A 188 6.62 13.30 8.13
CA LEU A 188 6.50 14.74 8.41
C LEU A 188 7.84 15.49 8.27
N GLU A 189 8.93 14.89 8.72
CA GLU A 189 10.28 15.45 8.65
C GLU A 189 10.82 15.58 7.21
N GLU A 190 10.31 14.74 6.28
CA GLU A 190 10.73 14.74 4.87
C GLU A 190 9.81 15.57 3.96
N MET A 191 8.66 16.03 4.46
CA MET A 191 7.64 16.69 3.63
C MET A 191 8.16 17.96 2.95
N ASP A 192 9.00 18.78 3.58
CA ASP A 192 9.58 19.96 2.94
C ASP A 192 10.51 19.57 1.78
N ALA A 193 11.42 18.64 2.02
CA ALA A 193 12.36 18.17 1.02
C ALA A 193 11.66 17.45 -0.15
N ALA A 194 10.54 16.78 0.13
CA ALA A 194 9.73 16.11 -0.86
C ALA A 194 8.76 17.04 -1.61
N GLY A 195 8.65 18.32 -1.22
CA GLY A 195 7.80 19.31 -1.87
C GLY A 195 6.34 19.34 -1.37
N TYR A 196 6.07 18.76 -0.20
CA TYR A 196 4.73 18.72 0.43
C TYR A 196 4.64 19.57 1.70
N GLY A 197 5.57 20.50 1.91
CA GLY A 197 5.65 21.32 3.14
C GLY A 197 4.36 22.08 3.47
N ALA A 198 3.61 22.53 2.46
CA ALA A 198 2.33 23.21 2.62
C ALA A 198 1.23 22.35 3.27
N LEU A 199 1.41 21.03 3.33
CA LEU A 199 0.45 20.08 3.91
C LEU A 199 0.77 19.67 5.35
N LYS A 200 1.82 20.22 5.95
CA LYS A 200 2.22 19.87 7.33
C LYS A 200 1.13 20.13 8.36
N ASP A 201 0.31 21.17 8.16
CA ASP A 201 -0.80 21.48 9.06
C ASP A 201 -1.94 20.44 9.00
N LYS A 202 -1.97 19.62 7.96
CA LYS A 202 -2.93 18.51 7.82
C LYS A 202 -2.52 17.25 8.61
N VAL A 203 -1.29 17.19 9.10
CA VAL A 203 -0.71 16.02 9.77
C VAL A 203 -0.76 16.12 11.30
N LYS A 204 -1.05 17.30 11.82
CA LYS A 204 -1.05 17.61 13.27
C LYS A 204 -2.36 17.22 13.94
#